data_5ab2531362523966e7a3eeb699f96972
#
_entry.id   5ab2531362523966e7a3eeb699f96972
#
_cell.length_a   1.000
_cell.length_b   1.000
_cell.length_c   1.000
_cell.angle_alpha   90.00
_cell.angle_beta   90.00
_cell.angle_gamma   90.00
#
_symmetry.space_group_name_H-M   'P 1'
#
loop_
_entity.id
_entity.type
_entity.pdbx_description
1 polymer ?
#
loop_
_entity_poly.entity_id
_entity_poly.type
_entity_poly.pdbx_seq_one_letter_code
_entity_poly.pdbx_strand_id
1 'polypeptide(L)'
;MDQKIMDCFANPIKCKLLLEIYASGQTTAKRLSELYSDIPQATLYRYLKRMTDEGILKIVGENPIRGTVEKTYALAIPLGEGIEDIVSSNSGEAFMLLFMNYMLGLVKQFQEYCKRPDIDIMEDHPAFTMAPVYATNEELEAAVGEFARIIEPLHHNPPAPGRRLRTIGLIVTPPETY
;
A
#
# COMPACT_ATOMS: atom_id res chain seq x y z
N MET A 1 9.55 14.17 -9.56
CA MET A 1 8.75 13.09 -8.96
C MET A 1 9.10 11.81 -9.68
N ASP A 2 9.43 10.80 -8.96
CA ASP A 2 10.06 9.63 -9.54
C ASP A 2 9.07 8.82 -10.37
N GLN A 3 9.21 8.91 -11.70
CA GLN A 3 8.51 8.09 -12.70
C GLN A 3 8.49 6.60 -12.30
N LYS A 4 9.50 6.16 -11.57
CA LYS A 4 9.74 4.78 -11.12
C LYS A 4 8.62 4.23 -10.23
N ILE A 5 8.08 5.08 -9.35
CA ILE A 5 7.02 4.69 -8.42
C ILE A 5 5.68 4.53 -9.15
N MET A 6 5.35 5.48 -10.03
CA MET A 6 4.16 5.39 -10.87
C MET A 6 4.20 4.18 -11.80
N ASP A 7 5.38 3.83 -12.33
CA ASP A 7 5.59 2.63 -13.13
C ASP A 7 5.25 1.33 -12.39
N CYS A 8 5.34 1.31 -11.05
CA CYS A 8 4.98 0.12 -10.28
C CYS A 8 3.47 -0.11 -10.26
N PHE A 9 2.68 0.94 -10.14
CA PHE A 9 1.21 0.82 -10.20
C PHE A 9 0.71 0.59 -11.63
N ALA A 10 1.33 1.24 -12.61
CA ALA A 10 0.98 1.08 -14.01
C ALA A 10 1.36 -0.30 -14.58
N ASN A 11 2.32 -1.00 -13.97
CA ASN A 11 2.76 -2.31 -14.42
C ASN A 11 2.08 -3.45 -13.61
N PRO A 12 1.21 -4.27 -14.23
CA PRO A 12 0.44 -5.30 -13.53
C PRO A 12 1.31 -6.31 -12.76
N ILE A 13 2.49 -6.66 -13.31
CA ILE A 13 3.40 -7.61 -12.67
C ILE A 13 4.06 -6.97 -11.45
N LYS A 14 4.60 -5.75 -11.57
CA LYS A 14 5.17 -5.04 -10.43
C LYS A 14 4.13 -4.84 -9.32
N CYS A 15 2.90 -4.47 -9.68
CA CYS A 15 1.80 -4.30 -8.74
C CYS A 15 1.47 -5.60 -8.00
N LYS A 16 1.38 -6.75 -8.71
CA LYS A 16 1.22 -8.08 -8.09
C LYS A 16 2.32 -8.39 -7.08
N LEU A 17 3.58 -8.16 -7.45
CA LEU A 17 4.73 -8.42 -6.58
C LEU A 17 4.70 -7.54 -5.33
N LEU A 18 4.39 -6.25 -5.49
CA LEU A 18 4.26 -5.31 -4.37
C LEU A 18 3.17 -5.72 -3.39
N LEU A 19 1.99 -6.08 -3.90
CA LEU A 19 0.85 -6.51 -3.08
C LEU A 19 1.20 -7.75 -2.27
N GLU A 20 1.89 -8.72 -2.87
CA GLU A 20 2.30 -9.95 -2.17
C GLU A 20 3.37 -9.67 -1.11
N ILE A 21 4.38 -8.86 -1.44
CA ILE A 21 5.44 -8.48 -0.49
C ILE A 21 4.83 -7.69 0.68
N TYR A 22 3.91 -6.77 0.40
CA TYR A 22 3.16 -6.05 1.42
C TYR A 22 2.35 -7.00 2.32
N ALA A 23 1.63 -7.95 1.71
CA ALA A 23 0.76 -8.90 2.42
C ALA A 23 1.54 -9.83 3.35
N SER A 24 2.73 -10.28 2.90
CA SER A 24 3.59 -11.22 3.61
C SER A 24 4.57 -10.53 4.57
N GLY A 25 4.67 -9.18 4.53
CA GLY A 25 5.70 -8.39 5.22
C GLY A 25 7.08 -8.58 4.59
N GLN A 26 7.46 -9.82 4.30
CA GLN A 26 8.69 -10.19 3.59
C GLN A 26 8.49 -11.50 2.83
N THR A 27 9.23 -11.69 1.71
CA THR A 27 9.15 -12.92 0.91
C THR A 27 10.42 -13.14 0.08
N THR A 28 10.58 -14.34 -0.50
CA THR A 28 11.70 -14.67 -1.37
C THR A 28 11.28 -14.72 -2.84
N ALA A 29 12.25 -14.59 -3.77
CA ALA A 29 11.97 -14.75 -5.19
C ALA A 29 11.42 -16.14 -5.53
N LYS A 30 11.86 -17.16 -4.81
CA LYS A 30 11.34 -18.53 -4.95
C LYS A 30 9.86 -18.59 -4.61
N ARG A 31 9.48 -18.06 -3.45
CA ARG A 31 8.07 -18.05 -3.02
C ARG A 31 7.19 -17.29 -4.01
N LEU A 32 7.65 -16.15 -4.51
CA LEU A 32 6.94 -15.38 -5.53
C LEU A 32 6.78 -16.16 -6.85
N SER A 33 7.79 -16.92 -7.26
CA SER A 33 7.71 -17.74 -8.47
C SER A 33 6.77 -18.95 -8.34
N GLU A 34 6.62 -19.47 -7.13
CA GLU A 34 5.64 -20.52 -6.81
C GLU A 34 4.20 -19.99 -6.85
N LEU A 35 3.99 -18.79 -6.33
CA LEU A 35 2.67 -18.13 -6.29
C LEU A 35 2.22 -17.61 -7.66
N TYR A 36 3.16 -17.12 -8.45
CA TYR A 36 2.91 -16.52 -9.77
C TYR A 36 3.63 -17.30 -10.87
N SER A 37 3.21 -18.55 -11.07
CA SER A 37 3.78 -19.43 -12.09
C SER A 37 3.57 -18.93 -13.54
N ASP A 38 2.65 -17.99 -13.74
CA ASP A 38 2.41 -17.27 -14.99
C ASP A 38 3.50 -16.24 -15.31
N ILE A 39 4.36 -15.87 -14.35
CA ILE A 39 5.46 -14.92 -14.54
C ILE A 39 6.76 -15.68 -14.80
N PRO A 40 7.39 -15.52 -15.98
CA PRO A 40 8.69 -16.14 -16.26
C PRO A 40 9.73 -15.74 -15.20
N GLN A 41 10.49 -16.70 -14.69
CA GLN A 41 11.44 -16.50 -13.60
C GLN A 41 12.44 -15.37 -13.88
N ALA A 42 12.98 -15.28 -15.11
CA ALA A 42 13.88 -14.20 -15.50
C ALA A 42 13.22 -12.82 -15.40
N THR A 43 11.93 -12.73 -15.74
CA THR A 43 11.16 -11.49 -15.62
C THR A 43 10.95 -11.11 -14.15
N LEU A 44 10.61 -12.07 -13.30
CA LEU A 44 10.44 -11.88 -11.87
C LEU A 44 11.72 -11.34 -11.21
N TYR A 45 12.87 -12.00 -11.45
CA TYR A 45 14.16 -11.55 -10.92
C TYR A 45 14.55 -10.16 -11.42
N ARG A 46 14.30 -9.86 -12.69
CA ARG A 46 14.56 -8.54 -13.27
C ARG A 46 13.74 -7.45 -12.58
N TYR A 47 12.46 -7.71 -12.30
CA TYR A 47 11.61 -6.74 -11.61
C TYR A 47 12.02 -6.57 -10.15
N LEU A 48 12.27 -7.65 -9.40
CA LEU A 48 12.75 -7.57 -8.01
C LEU A 48 14.05 -6.76 -7.92
N LYS A 49 15.01 -7.05 -8.82
CA LYS A 49 16.26 -6.28 -8.88
C LYS A 49 15.97 -4.80 -9.14
N ARG A 50 15.18 -4.50 -10.18
CA ARG A 50 14.85 -3.12 -10.55
C ARG A 50 14.16 -2.38 -9.41
N MET A 51 13.16 -2.97 -8.75
CA MET A 51 12.45 -2.36 -7.64
C MET A 51 13.36 -2.15 -6.41
N THR A 52 14.36 -3.00 -6.22
CA THR A 52 15.40 -2.82 -5.19
C THR A 52 16.35 -1.67 -5.55
N ASP A 53 16.84 -1.63 -6.80
CA ASP A 53 17.69 -0.55 -7.30
C ASP A 53 16.96 0.82 -7.29
N GLU A 54 15.65 0.80 -7.42
CA GLU A 54 14.76 1.97 -7.36
C GLU A 54 14.39 2.40 -5.92
N GLY A 55 14.82 1.65 -4.88
CA GLY A 55 14.54 1.96 -3.48
C GLY A 55 13.13 1.62 -3.01
N ILE A 56 12.33 0.92 -3.82
CA ILE A 56 10.97 0.48 -3.47
C ILE A 56 11.00 -0.75 -2.57
N LEU A 57 11.93 -1.66 -2.85
CA LEU A 57 12.20 -2.85 -2.04
C LEU A 57 13.57 -2.74 -1.38
N LYS A 58 13.72 -3.41 -0.24
CA LYS A 58 15.00 -3.67 0.42
C LYS A 58 15.23 -5.16 0.59
N ILE A 59 16.50 -5.58 0.62
CA ILE A 59 16.90 -6.93 0.96
C ILE A 59 17.06 -6.98 2.48
N VAL A 60 16.29 -7.84 3.13
CA VAL A 60 16.28 -8.01 4.60
C VAL A 60 16.93 -9.31 5.05
N GLY A 61 17.28 -10.20 4.12
CA GLY A 61 17.99 -11.45 4.41
C GLY A 61 18.63 -12.05 3.17
N GLU A 62 19.73 -12.76 3.37
CA GLU A 62 20.44 -13.51 2.34
C GLU A 62 20.83 -14.90 2.89
N ASN A 63 20.30 -15.96 2.26
CA ASN A 63 20.54 -17.34 2.66
C ASN A 63 21.32 -18.08 1.57
N PRO A 64 22.51 -18.62 1.83
CA PRO A 64 23.23 -19.45 0.89
C PRO A 64 22.49 -20.77 0.67
N ILE A 65 22.12 -21.08 -0.58
CA ILE A 65 21.49 -22.35 -0.98
C ILE A 65 22.24 -22.96 -2.16
N ARG A 66 22.95 -24.06 -1.94
CA ARG A 66 23.58 -24.90 -2.98
C ARG A 66 24.25 -24.10 -4.12
N GLY A 67 25.15 -23.17 -3.77
CA GLY A 67 25.92 -22.38 -4.73
C GLY A 67 25.24 -21.10 -5.25
N THR A 68 24.05 -20.77 -4.73
CA THR A 68 23.36 -19.50 -4.97
C THR A 68 23.00 -18.83 -3.66
N VAL A 69 22.64 -17.53 -3.71
CA VAL A 69 22.17 -16.80 -2.54
C VAL A 69 20.69 -16.48 -2.77
N GLU A 70 19.83 -17.03 -1.93
CA GLU A 70 18.42 -16.65 -1.88
C GLU A 70 18.26 -15.36 -1.10
N LYS A 71 17.63 -14.36 -1.72
CA LYS A 71 17.36 -13.06 -1.12
C LYS A 71 15.93 -12.97 -0.62
N THR A 72 15.78 -12.41 0.58
CA THR A 72 14.48 -12.06 1.15
C THR A 72 14.24 -10.57 0.94
N TYR A 73 13.10 -10.24 0.37
CA TYR A 73 12.69 -8.89 0.03
C TYR A 73 11.57 -8.41 0.95
N ALA A 74 11.62 -7.13 1.33
CA ALA A 74 10.55 -6.43 2.03
C ALA A 74 10.36 -5.05 1.39
N LEU A 75 9.27 -4.36 1.72
CA LEU A 75 9.12 -2.95 1.35
C LEU A 75 10.19 -2.10 2.04
N ALA A 76 10.71 -1.10 1.35
CA ALA A 76 11.76 -0.24 1.88
C ALA A 76 11.26 0.56 3.10
N ILE A 77 10.01 1.02 3.06
CA ILE A 77 9.35 1.73 4.16
C ILE A 77 8.14 0.92 4.61
N PRO A 78 8.15 0.32 5.80
CA PRO A 78 6.99 -0.35 6.38
C PRO A 78 5.96 0.69 6.86
N LEU A 79 4.66 0.32 6.79
CA LEU A 79 3.60 1.13 7.37
C LEU A 79 3.74 1.19 8.90
N GLY A 80 3.65 2.38 9.48
CA GLY A 80 3.51 2.60 10.91
C GLY A 80 4.78 2.97 11.67
N GLU A 81 5.97 2.82 11.07
CA GLU A 81 7.23 3.22 11.71
C GLU A 81 7.84 4.45 11.01
N GLY A 82 8.27 5.43 11.79
CA GLY A 82 9.03 6.58 11.26
C GLY A 82 8.22 7.59 10.44
N ILE A 83 6.89 7.62 10.57
CA ILE A 83 6.05 8.60 9.84
C ILE A 83 6.45 10.03 10.23
N GLU A 84 6.68 10.29 11.52
CA GLU A 84 7.09 11.61 12.00
C GLU A 84 8.46 12.02 11.44
N ASP A 85 9.40 11.07 11.35
CA ASP A 85 10.71 11.30 10.75
C ASP A 85 10.60 11.59 9.24
N ILE A 86 9.73 10.88 8.53
CA ILE A 86 9.46 11.11 7.10
C ILE A 86 8.86 12.50 6.88
N VAL A 87 7.87 12.87 7.66
CA VAL A 87 7.24 14.19 7.58
C VAL A 87 8.23 15.30 7.94
N SER A 88 8.99 15.14 9.02
CA SER A 88 9.99 16.13 9.47
C SER A 88 11.16 16.28 8.51
N SER A 89 11.56 15.20 7.81
CA SER A 89 12.63 15.26 6.79
C SER A 89 12.24 16.02 5.53
N ASN A 90 10.95 16.29 5.33
CA ASN A 90 10.38 16.91 4.13
C ASN A 90 10.85 16.23 2.81
N SER A 91 11.08 14.93 2.85
CA SER A 91 11.49 14.13 1.70
C SER A 91 10.29 13.71 0.86
N GLY A 92 10.13 14.30 -0.32
CA GLY A 92 9.06 13.94 -1.24
C GLY A 92 9.10 12.47 -1.69
N GLU A 93 10.30 11.88 -1.80
CA GLU A 93 10.47 10.46 -2.14
C GLU A 93 9.95 9.55 -1.01
N ALA A 94 10.35 9.82 0.23
CA ALA A 94 9.91 9.05 1.39
C ALA A 94 8.39 9.20 1.61
N PHE A 95 7.85 10.40 1.44
CA PHE A 95 6.42 10.65 1.56
C PHE A 95 5.61 9.92 0.48
N MET A 96 6.12 9.85 -0.77
CA MET A 96 5.48 9.08 -1.83
C MET A 96 5.49 7.57 -1.53
N LEU A 97 6.58 7.02 -0.98
CA LEU A 97 6.63 5.61 -0.56
C LEU A 97 5.63 5.32 0.57
N LEU A 98 5.47 6.24 1.51
CA LEU A 98 4.46 6.14 2.57
C LEU A 98 3.04 6.11 1.98
N PHE A 99 2.75 7.02 1.05
CA PHE A 99 1.46 7.05 0.35
C PHE A 99 1.21 5.77 -0.45
N MET A 100 2.22 5.24 -1.14
CA MET A 100 2.12 3.95 -1.83
C MET A 100 1.74 2.82 -0.88
N ASN A 101 2.39 2.71 0.26
CA ASN A 101 2.08 1.69 1.26
C ASN A 101 0.63 1.78 1.74
N TYR A 102 0.15 3.01 1.98
CA TYR A 102 -1.24 3.25 2.34
C TYR A 102 -2.20 2.76 1.24
N MET A 103 -1.93 3.11 -0.02
CA MET A 103 -2.74 2.69 -1.17
C MET A 103 -2.71 1.18 -1.38
N LEU A 104 -1.55 0.52 -1.23
CA LEU A 104 -1.44 -0.94 -1.33
C LEU A 104 -2.31 -1.66 -0.31
N GLY A 105 -2.40 -1.14 0.91
CA GLY A 105 -3.30 -1.67 1.95
C GLY A 105 -4.77 -1.66 1.52
N LEU A 106 -5.23 -0.54 0.96
CA LEU A 106 -6.59 -0.41 0.46
C LEU A 106 -6.84 -1.32 -0.75
N VAL A 107 -5.93 -1.31 -1.73
CA VAL A 107 -6.03 -2.16 -2.93
C VAL A 107 -6.12 -3.64 -2.54
N LYS A 108 -5.31 -4.09 -1.58
CA LYS A 108 -5.35 -5.47 -1.08
C LYS A 108 -6.72 -5.81 -0.51
N GLN A 109 -7.29 -4.96 0.36
CA GLN A 109 -8.62 -5.20 0.95
C GLN A 109 -9.71 -5.32 -0.11
N PHE A 110 -9.73 -4.43 -1.10
CA PHE A 110 -10.67 -4.51 -2.22
C PHE A 110 -10.43 -5.75 -3.08
N GLN A 111 -9.19 -6.12 -3.34
CA GLN A 111 -8.85 -7.32 -4.11
C GLN A 111 -9.32 -8.60 -3.42
N GLU A 112 -9.15 -8.71 -2.10
CA GLU A 112 -9.61 -9.85 -1.31
C GLU A 112 -11.13 -9.92 -1.29
N TYR A 113 -11.80 -8.78 -1.14
CA TYR A 113 -13.25 -8.69 -1.23
C TYR A 113 -13.75 -9.18 -2.60
N CYS A 114 -13.21 -8.67 -3.71
CA CYS A 114 -13.62 -9.02 -5.07
C CYS A 114 -13.35 -10.48 -5.47
N LYS A 115 -12.48 -11.21 -4.74
CA LYS A 115 -12.23 -12.64 -4.96
C LYS A 115 -13.25 -13.55 -4.27
N ARG A 116 -14.01 -13.04 -3.34
CA ARG A 116 -15.02 -13.83 -2.62
C ARG A 116 -16.15 -14.23 -3.57
N PRO A 117 -16.67 -15.45 -3.46
CA PRO A 117 -17.79 -15.90 -4.30
C PRO A 117 -19.15 -15.33 -3.86
N ASP A 118 -19.22 -14.78 -2.64
CA ASP A 118 -20.41 -14.32 -1.94
C ASP A 118 -20.47 -12.80 -1.74
N ILE A 119 -19.87 -12.04 -2.68
CA ILE A 119 -19.91 -10.57 -2.60
C ILE A 119 -21.33 -10.04 -2.85
N ASP A 120 -21.73 -9.07 -2.04
CA ASP A 120 -22.92 -8.26 -2.27
C ASP A 120 -22.56 -6.80 -2.06
N ILE A 121 -22.34 -6.10 -3.18
CA ILE A 121 -21.90 -4.68 -3.16
C ILE A 121 -22.99 -3.79 -2.55
N MET A 122 -24.26 -4.13 -2.74
CA MET A 122 -25.36 -3.34 -2.21
C MET A 122 -25.51 -3.52 -0.70
N GLU A 123 -25.41 -4.75 -0.22
CA GLU A 123 -25.48 -5.08 1.22
C GLU A 123 -24.20 -4.68 1.96
N ASP A 124 -23.04 -4.91 1.33
CA ASP A 124 -21.75 -4.66 1.95
C ASP A 124 -21.34 -3.16 1.95
N HIS A 125 -21.96 -2.33 1.11
CA HIS A 125 -21.71 -0.89 1.03
C HIS A 125 -20.22 -0.47 0.96
N PRO A 126 -19.35 -1.12 0.16
CA PRO A 126 -18.03 -0.56 -0.07
C PRO A 126 -18.17 0.75 -0.83
N ALA A 127 -17.40 1.77 -0.45
CA ALA A 127 -17.50 3.09 -1.05
C ALA A 127 -16.15 3.75 -1.22
N PHE A 128 -16.02 4.56 -2.26
CA PHE A 128 -14.94 5.50 -2.46
C PHE A 128 -15.50 6.73 -3.19
N THR A 129 -15.02 7.91 -2.79
CA THR A 129 -15.45 9.17 -3.39
C THR A 129 -14.28 10.14 -3.48
N MET A 130 -14.34 11.02 -4.46
CA MET A 130 -13.42 12.17 -4.61
C MET A 130 -14.25 13.41 -4.88
N ALA A 131 -13.91 14.50 -4.19
CA ALA A 131 -14.54 15.81 -4.39
C ALA A 131 -13.43 16.87 -4.51
N PRO A 132 -13.15 17.39 -5.72
CA PRO A 132 -12.26 18.54 -5.85
C PRO A 132 -12.92 19.77 -5.21
N VAL A 133 -12.16 20.43 -4.32
CA VAL A 133 -12.64 21.62 -3.60
C VAL A 133 -11.56 22.69 -3.56
N TYR A 134 -11.98 23.95 -3.53
CA TYR A 134 -11.11 25.05 -3.16
C TYR A 134 -11.28 25.31 -1.66
N ALA A 135 -10.20 25.21 -0.89
CA ALA A 135 -10.24 25.40 0.55
C ALA A 135 -8.97 26.10 1.05
N THR A 136 -9.11 26.92 2.08
CA THR A 136 -7.96 27.39 2.85
C THR A 136 -7.44 26.28 3.75
N ASN A 137 -6.25 26.45 4.34
CA ASN A 137 -5.72 25.48 5.30
C ASN A 137 -6.63 25.33 6.51
N GLU A 138 -7.20 26.45 7.01
CA GLU A 138 -8.10 26.47 8.16
C GLU A 138 -9.42 25.72 7.87
N GLU A 139 -9.98 25.91 6.69
CA GLU A 139 -11.18 25.18 6.24
C GLU A 139 -10.90 23.69 6.13
N LEU A 140 -9.72 23.34 5.60
CA LEU A 140 -9.30 21.94 5.46
C LEU A 140 -9.07 21.28 6.82
N GLU A 141 -8.37 21.95 7.74
CA GLU A 141 -8.15 21.46 9.10
C GLU A 141 -9.49 21.25 9.84
N ALA A 142 -10.43 22.18 9.68
CA ALA A 142 -11.77 22.03 10.25
C ALA A 142 -12.50 20.81 9.69
N ALA A 143 -12.46 20.57 8.35
CA ALA A 143 -13.10 19.44 7.71
C ALA A 143 -12.48 18.09 8.15
N VAL A 144 -11.13 18.01 8.25
CA VAL A 144 -10.42 16.83 8.73
C VAL A 144 -10.75 16.57 10.22
N GLY A 145 -10.83 17.62 11.04
CA GLY A 145 -11.24 17.52 12.45
C GLY A 145 -12.66 17.01 12.62
N GLU A 146 -13.62 17.46 11.80
CA GLU A 146 -14.99 16.94 11.81
C GLU A 146 -15.04 15.47 11.39
N PHE A 147 -14.29 15.07 10.36
CA PHE A 147 -14.19 13.67 9.98
C PHE A 147 -13.66 12.81 11.13
N ALA A 148 -12.58 13.22 11.78
CA ALA A 148 -12.01 12.53 12.94
C ALA A 148 -13.05 12.38 14.06
N ARG A 149 -13.80 13.44 14.36
CA ARG A 149 -14.87 13.43 15.39
C ARG A 149 -16.00 12.44 15.09
N ILE A 150 -16.34 12.24 13.80
CA ILE A 150 -17.35 11.28 13.37
C ILE A 150 -16.83 9.84 13.53
N ILE A 151 -15.56 9.61 13.25
CA ILE A 151 -14.95 8.26 13.27
C ILE A 151 -14.58 7.82 14.70
N GLU A 152 -14.17 8.74 15.57
CA GLU A 152 -13.71 8.45 16.92
C GLU A 152 -14.62 7.51 17.72
N PRO A 153 -15.96 7.70 17.77
CA PRO A 153 -16.83 6.77 18.48
C PRO A 153 -16.82 5.35 17.90
N LEU A 154 -16.55 5.19 16.60
CA LEU A 154 -16.54 3.89 15.93
C LEU A 154 -15.30 3.07 16.30
N HIS A 155 -14.17 3.71 16.62
CA HIS A 155 -12.95 3.05 17.08
C HIS A 155 -13.15 2.25 18.37
N HIS A 156 -14.05 2.69 19.23
CA HIS A 156 -14.33 2.05 20.52
C HIS A 156 -15.39 0.95 20.45
N ASN A 157 -15.96 0.70 19.27
CA ASN A 157 -16.95 -0.35 19.09
C ASN A 157 -16.32 -1.74 19.20
N PRO A 158 -16.73 -2.59 20.16
CA PRO A 158 -16.27 -3.98 20.20
C PRO A 158 -16.87 -4.80 19.06
N PRO A 159 -16.23 -5.92 18.68
CA PRO A 159 -16.88 -6.92 17.83
C PRO A 159 -18.21 -7.36 18.41
N ALA A 160 -19.26 -7.37 17.58
CA ALA A 160 -20.61 -7.80 17.99
C ALA A 160 -21.40 -8.33 16.77
N PRO A 161 -22.47 -9.09 16.96
CA PRO A 161 -23.36 -9.50 15.88
C PRO A 161 -23.82 -8.29 15.05
N GLY A 162 -23.72 -8.39 13.72
CA GLY A 162 -24.04 -7.30 12.79
C GLY A 162 -22.95 -6.24 12.61
N ARG A 163 -21.89 -6.24 13.42
CA ARG A 163 -20.71 -5.39 13.23
C ARG A 163 -19.65 -6.11 12.42
N ARG A 164 -19.18 -5.47 11.35
CA ARG A 164 -18.09 -5.99 10.51
C ARG A 164 -16.89 -5.05 10.61
N LEU A 165 -15.68 -5.60 10.68
CA LEU A 165 -14.46 -4.79 10.63
C LEU A 165 -14.35 -4.10 9.27
N ARG A 166 -14.18 -2.79 9.28
CA ARG A 166 -14.02 -1.96 8.08
C ARG A 166 -12.86 -0.99 8.28
N THR A 167 -12.17 -0.69 7.20
CA THR A 167 -11.19 0.39 7.17
C THR A 167 -11.85 1.60 6.53
N ILE A 168 -11.84 2.72 7.23
CA ILE A 168 -12.29 4.02 6.73
C ILE A 168 -11.05 4.91 6.66
N GLY A 169 -10.76 5.45 5.48
CA GLY A 169 -9.60 6.31 5.25
C GLY A 169 -10.01 7.65 4.65
N LEU A 170 -9.27 8.68 4.98
CA LEU A 170 -9.34 10.01 4.37
C LEU A 170 -8.05 10.28 3.63
N ILE A 171 -8.15 10.77 2.40
CA ILE A 171 -7.02 11.23 1.61
C ILE A 171 -7.26 12.69 1.28
N VAL A 172 -6.30 13.53 1.66
CA VAL A 172 -6.22 14.94 1.27
C VAL A 172 -5.01 15.07 0.35
N THR A 173 -5.25 15.47 -0.90
CA THR A 173 -4.15 15.65 -1.86
C THR A 173 -3.38 16.94 -1.55
N PRO A 174 -2.06 16.99 -1.89
CA PRO A 174 -1.35 18.27 -1.91
C PRO A 174 -2.06 19.27 -2.84
N PRO A 175 -1.91 20.59 -2.57
CA PRO A 175 -2.47 21.61 -3.43
C PRO A 175 -1.86 21.52 -4.84
N GLU A 176 -2.68 21.73 -5.86
CA GLU A 176 -2.18 21.89 -7.23
C GLU A 176 -1.43 23.22 -7.36
N THR A 177 -0.22 23.16 -7.90
CA THR A 177 0.54 24.37 -8.28
C THR A 177 0.18 24.73 -9.71
N TYR A 178 -0.48 25.85 -9.90
CA TYR A 178 -0.76 26.46 -11.20
C TYR A 178 0.47 27.22 -11.71
#